data_8f65464032daaaa45d139911c70294fa
#
_entry.id   8f65464032daaaa45d139911c70294fa
#
_cell.length_a   1.000
_cell.length_b   1.000
_cell.length_c   1.000
_cell.angle_alpha   90.00
_cell.angle_beta   90.00
_cell.angle_gamma   90.00
#
_symmetry.space_group_name_H-M   'P 1'
#
loop_
_entity.id
_entity.type
_entity.pdbx_description
1 polymer ?
#
loop_
_entity_poly.entity_id
_entity_poly.type
_entity_poly.pdbx_seq_one_letter_code
_entity_poly.pdbx_strand_id
1 'polypeptide(L)'
;PEVLFLDEPTLGLDVIARSELWDIIRSLKGKITVILTTHYMEEAELLSDRVGIMKDGVLLRVGAPEELKRSTGAERFEDAFIAIIKGEQK
;
A
#
# COMPACT_ATOMS: atom_id res chain seq x y z
N PRO A 1 -3.03 22.21 -4.31
CA PRO A 1 -2.28 20.98 -4.20
C PRO A 1 -2.64 20.03 -5.34
N GLU A 2 -1.62 19.35 -5.84
CA GLU A 2 -1.81 18.44 -6.94
C GLU A 2 -1.98 17.02 -6.44
N VAL A 3 -2.78 16.24 -7.16
CA VAL A 3 -3.02 14.84 -6.84
C VAL A 3 -2.69 14.00 -8.07
N LEU A 4 -1.88 12.98 -7.86
CA LEU A 4 -1.53 12.03 -8.90
C LEU A 4 -2.14 10.68 -8.56
N PHE A 5 -2.88 10.11 -9.51
CA PHE A 5 -3.45 8.77 -9.36
C PHE A 5 -2.61 7.77 -10.16
N LEU A 6 -2.20 6.70 -9.50
CA LEU A 6 -1.46 5.62 -10.13
C LEU A 6 -2.18 4.31 -9.87
N ASP A 7 -2.62 3.65 -10.93
CA ASP A 7 -3.35 2.39 -10.82
C ASP A 7 -2.39 1.26 -11.17
N GLU A 8 -1.96 0.52 -10.14
CA GLU A 8 -1.04 -0.60 -10.26
C GLU A 8 0.16 -0.26 -11.15
N PRO A 9 0.92 0.79 -10.77
CA PRO A 9 1.91 1.37 -11.68
C PRO A 9 3.07 0.45 -12.03
N THR A 10 3.35 -0.57 -11.23
CA THR A 10 4.49 -1.47 -11.51
C THR A 10 4.06 -2.81 -12.08
N LEU A 11 2.79 -2.96 -12.40
CA LEU A 11 2.29 -4.21 -12.96
C LEU A 11 3.00 -4.50 -14.28
N GLY A 12 3.58 -5.70 -14.38
CA GLY A 12 4.26 -6.10 -15.60
C GLY A 12 5.72 -5.67 -15.71
N LEU A 13 6.21 -4.89 -14.75
CA LEU A 13 7.60 -4.45 -14.77
C LEU A 13 8.53 -5.48 -14.10
N ASP A 14 9.77 -5.56 -14.60
CA ASP A 14 10.77 -6.40 -13.94
C ASP A 14 11.28 -5.69 -12.67
N VAL A 15 12.16 -6.36 -11.94
CA VAL A 15 12.65 -5.87 -10.66
C VAL A 15 13.37 -4.53 -10.78
N ILE A 16 14.17 -4.37 -11.83
CA ILE A 16 14.96 -3.16 -12.01
C ILE A 16 14.06 -1.98 -12.35
N ALA A 17 13.14 -2.17 -13.31
CA ALA A 17 12.22 -1.10 -13.71
C ALA A 17 11.31 -0.72 -12.56
N ARG A 18 10.87 -1.70 -11.77
CA ARG A 18 10.03 -1.44 -10.61
C ARG A 18 10.76 -0.59 -9.58
N SER A 19 12.00 -0.93 -9.31
CA SER A 19 12.81 -0.19 -8.35
C SER A 19 12.98 1.26 -8.78
N GLU A 20 13.21 1.48 -10.06
CA GLU A 20 13.39 2.83 -10.58
C GLU A 20 12.10 3.65 -10.46
N LEU A 21 10.97 3.04 -10.76
CA LEU A 21 9.70 3.74 -10.64
C LEU A 21 9.38 4.03 -9.18
N TRP A 22 9.69 3.10 -8.28
CA TRP A 22 9.51 3.33 -6.85
C TRP A 22 10.32 4.54 -6.38
N ASP A 23 11.55 4.68 -6.85
CA ASP A 23 12.38 5.82 -6.48
C ASP A 23 11.74 7.13 -6.94
N ILE A 24 11.17 7.13 -8.14
CA ILE A 24 10.49 8.32 -8.66
C ILE A 24 9.29 8.67 -7.80
N ILE A 25 8.47 7.68 -7.45
CA ILE A 25 7.29 7.92 -6.63
C ILE A 25 7.69 8.45 -5.26
N ARG A 26 8.74 7.89 -4.67
CA ARG A 26 9.22 8.34 -3.36
C ARG A 26 9.73 9.77 -3.41
N SER A 27 10.28 10.18 -4.53
CA SER A 27 10.77 11.55 -4.68
C SER A 27 9.64 12.57 -4.72
N LEU A 28 8.42 12.13 -4.99
CA LEU A 28 7.26 13.01 -5.04
C LEU A 28 6.64 13.25 -3.66
N LYS A 29 7.03 12.47 -2.67
CA LYS A 29 6.48 12.62 -1.32
C LYS A 29 6.78 14.01 -0.78
N GLY A 30 5.74 14.62 -0.18
CA GLY A 30 5.88 15.96 0.36
C GLY A 30 5.71 17.06 -0.67
N LYS A 31 5.70 16.72 -1.95
CA LYS A 31 5.52 17.70 -3.03
C LYS A 31 4.12 17.65 -3.60
N ILE A 32 3.60 16.45 -3.79
CA ILE A 32 2.24 16.26 -4.27
C ILE A 32 1.62 15.08 -3.53
N THR A 33 0.30 14.97 -3.61
CA THR A 33 -0.39 13.83 -3.04
C THR A 33 -0.44 12.73 -4.09
N VAL A 34 0.01 11.54 -3.73
CA VAL A 34 -0.04 10.40 -4.64
C VAL A 34 -1.02 9.38 -4.09
N ILE A 35 -1.99 9.00 -4.90
CA ILE A 35 -2.94 7.95 -4.56
C ILE A 35 -2.63 6.78 -5.46
N LEU A 36 -2.33 5.65 -4.85
CA LEU A 36 -1.78 4.48 -5.54
C LEU A 36 -2.63 3.27 -5.22
N THR A 37 -3.04 2.53 -6.25
CA THR A 37 -3.66 1.24 -6.03
C THR A 37 -2.66 0.15 -6.38
N THR A 38 -2.63 -0.90 -5.58
CA THR A 38 -1.72 -2.01 -5.82
C THR A 38 -2.21 -3.22 -5.04
N HIS A 39 -1.89 -4.41 -5.55
CA HIS A 39 -2.07 -5.62 -4.77
C HIS A 39 -0.73 -6.27 -4.41
N TYR A 40 0.36 -5.54 -4.62
CA TYR A 40 1.68 -5.96 -4.13
C TYR A 40 1.87 -5.38 -2.75
N MET A 41 1.89 -6.24 -1.74
CA MET A 41 2.00 -5.79 -0.36
C MET A 41 3.30 -5.04 -0.09
N GLU A 42 4.38 -5.47 -0.73
CA GLU A 42 5.66 -4.80 -0.58
C GLU A 42 5.61 -3.36 -1.09
N GLU A 43 4.92 -3.15 -2.21
CA GLU A 43 4.77 -1.81 -2.77
C GLU A 43 3.95 -0.91 -1.84
N ALA A 44 2.85 -1.44 -1.34
CA ALA A 44 2.00 -0.68 -0.43
C ALA A 44 2.77 -0.29 0.82
N GLU A 45 3.50 -1.21 1.40
CA GLU A 45 4.24 -0.94 2.64
C GLU A 45 5.36 0.07 2.41
N LEU A 46 6.10 -0.09 1.31
CA LEU A 46 7.28 0.72 1.06
C LEU A 46 6.96 2.15 0.66
N LEU A 47 5.94 2.33 -0.14
CA LEU A 47 5.67 3.64 -0.76
C LEU A 47 4.63 4.47 -0.03
N SER A 48 3.81 3.86 0.81
CA SER A 48 2.64 4.54 1.36
C SER A 48 2.87 5.09 2.75
N ASP A 49 2.35 6.29 2.99
CA ASP A 49 2.27 6.84 4.34
C ASP A 49 1.06 6.26 5.06
N ARG A 50 -0.02 6.03 4.30
CA ARG A 50 -1.23 5.42 4.83
C ARG A 50 -1.75 4.43 3.79
N VAL A 51 -2.29 3.32 4.26
CA VAL A 51 -2.82 2.27 3.41
C VAL A 51 -4.28 2.02 3.77
N GLY A 52 -5.11 1.91 2.73
CA GLY A 52 -6.49 1.48 2.91
C GLY A 52 -6.62 0.06 2.38
N ILE A 53 -7.19 -0.82 3.18
CA ILE A 53 -7.39 -2.21 2.80
C ILE A 53 -8.84 -2.41 2.41
N MET A 54 -9.06 -2.87 1.19
CA MET A 54 -10.41 -3.04 0.67
C MET A 54 -10.70 -4.50 0.34
N LYS A 55 -11.96 -4.86 0.47
CA LYS A 55 -12.43 -6.18 0.10
C LYS A 55 -13.86 -6.04 -0.41
N ASP A 56 -14.10 -6.55 -1.61
CA ASP A 56 -15.43 -6.54 -2.23
C ASP A 56 -16.05 -5.14 -2.24
N GLY A 57 -15.23 -4.13 -2.53
CA GLY A 57 -15.70 -2.76 -2.62
C GLY A 57 -15.86 -2.06 -1.29
N VAL A 58 -15.52 -2.72 -0.18
CA VAL A 58 -15.67 -2.15 1.15
C VAL A 58 -14.30 -1.86 1.74
N LEU A 59 -14.14 -0.65 2.30
CA LEU A 59 -12.92 -0.27 2.98
C LEU A 59 -12.94 -0.82 4.41
N LEU A 60 -12.05 -1.75 4.69
CA LEU A 60 -12.00 -2.43 6.00
C LEU A 60 -11.19 -1.68 7.03
N ARG A 61 -10.02 -1.18 6.65
CA ARG A 61 -9.11 -0.50 7.56
C ARG A 61 -8.31 0.55 6.82
N VAL A 62 -7.94 1.59 7.54
CA VAL A 62 -7.03 2.62 7.02
C VAL A 62 -6.03 2.94 8.13
N GLY A 63 -4.76 3.03 7.77
CA GLY A 63 -3.74 3.39 8.74
C GLY A 63 -2.36 3.31 8.13
N ALA A 64 -1.36 3.76 8.86
CA ALA A 64 0.02 3.60 8.44
C ALA A 64 0.37 2.11 8.50
N PRO A 65 1.27 1.64 7.63
CA PRO A 65 1.66 0.23 7.65
C PRO A 65 2.08 -0.27 9.03
N GLU A 66 2.81 0.54 9.77
CA GLU A 66 3.24 0.14 11.12
C GLU A 66 2.08 0.01 12.09
N GLU A 67 1.08 0.89 11.94
CA GLU A 67 -0.12 0.80 12.77
C GLU A 67 -0.89 -0.46 12.48
N LEU A 68 -1.01 -0.82 11.21
CA LEU A 68 -1.74 -2.02 10.82
C LEU A 68 -1.04 -3.27 11.32
N LYS A 69 0.29 -3.30 11.23
CA LYS A 69 1.04 -4.43 11.76
C LYS A 69 0.86 -4.55 13.27
N ARG A 70 0.93 -3.43 13.97
CA ARG A 70 0.81 -3.43 15.42
C ARG A 70 -0.56 -3.88 15.87
N SER A 71 -1.60 -3.42 15.18
CA SER A 71 -2.97 -3.74 15.57
C SER A 71 -3.32 -5.22 15.40
N THR A 72 -2.60 -5.91 14.51
CA THR A 72 -2.84 -7.33 14.25
C THR A 72 -1.81 -8.23 14.93
N GLY A 73 -0.76 -7.65 15.50
CA GLY A 73 0.32 -8.43 16.08
C GLY A 73 1.25 -9.05 15.06
N ALA A 74 1.12 -8.65 13.80
CA ALA A 74 1.94 -9.23 12.72
C ALA A 74 3.28 -8.52 12.61
N GLU A 75 4.31 -9.28 12.26
CA GLU A 75 5.63 -8.70 12.04
C GLU A 75 5.79 -8.23 10.60
N ARG A 76 5.08 -8.88 9.68
CA ARG A 76 5.13 -8.53 8.25
C ARG A 76 3.83 -7.90 7.83
N PHE A 77 3.91 -6.90 6.94
CA PHE A 77 2.72 -6.22 6.46
C PHE A 77 1.77 -7.17 5.74
N GLU A 78 2.31 -8.12 4.97
CA GLU A 78 1.49 -9.10 4.27
C GLU A 78 0.63 -9.90 5.25
N ASP A 79 1.22 -10.29 6.37
CA ASP A 79 0.48 -11.04 7.38
C ASP A 79 -0.58 -10.18 8.06
N ALA A 80 -0.29 -8.89 8.25
CA ALA A 80 -1.27 -7.96 8.77
C ALA A 80 -2.46 -7.85 7.82
N PHE A 81 -2.17 -7.75 6.52
CA PHE A 81 -3.19 -7.67 5.50
C PHE A 81 -4.10 -8.91 5.55
N ILE A 82 -3.50 -10.09 5.59
CA ILE A 82 -4.25 -11.34 5.65
C ILE A 82 -5.13 -11.40 6.90
N ALA A 83 -4.58 -10.99 8.04
CA ALA A 83 -5.31 -11.01 9.30
C ALA A 83 -6.53 -10.09 9.24
N ILE A 84 -6.39 -8.91 8.65
CA ILE A 84 -7.49 -7.96 8.55
C ILE A 84 -8.57 -8.50 7.64
N ILE A 85 -8.19 -9.06 6.50
CA ILE A 85 -9.14 -9.64 5.55
C ILE A 85 -9.92 -10.77 6.21
N LYS A 86 -9.23 -11.67 6.91
CA LYS A 86 -9.87 -12.82 7.53
C LYS A 86 -10.66 -12.43 8.78
N GLY A 87 -10.15 -11.47 9.53
CA GLY A 87 -10.82 -11.03 10.75
C GLY A 87 -12.19 -10.46 10.49
N GLU A 88 -12.34 -9.79 9.37
CA GLU A 88 -13.60 -9.16 9.01
C GLU A 88 -14.66 -10.16 8.55
N GLN A 89 -14.28 -11.42 8.41
CA GLN A 89 -15.20 -12.47 7.99
C GLN A 89 -15.85 -13.20 9.15
N LYS A 90 -15.52 -12.85 10.37
CA LYS A 90 -16.09 -13.47 11.56
C LYS A 90 -17.50 -12.99 11.82
#